data_99d3c9df95e4af10182a59a2ef96739e
#
_entry.id   99d3c9df95e4af10182a59a2ef96739e
#
_cell.length_a   1.000
_cell.length_b   1.000
_cell.length_c   1.000
_cell.angle_alpha   90.00
_cell.angle_beta   90.00
_cell.angle_gamma   90.00
#
_symmetry.space_group_name_H-M   'P 1'
#
loop_
_entity.id
_entity.type
_entity.pdbx_description
1 polymer ?
#
loop_
_entity_poly.entity_id
_entity_poly.type
_entity_poly.pdbx_seq_one_letter_code
_entity_poly.pdbx_strand_id
1 'polypeptide(L)'
;MIKIETILDILKKDQNFREIIADGHYHFNYQGLTFDKISYDSRKADSRTLFFVKGEHFKREFLEKAVAAGLEFYLSETDFEVGIPVLLVNDIKQAMSLIAMEFYGHPEQKLKLLAFTGTKGKTTSAYFAFNILKQSHKPALLSTMNTTLDGETFFKSTLTAPESLDLFEMMAQ
;
A
#
# COMPACT_ATOMS: atom_id res chain seq x y z
N MET A 1 10.29 -4.96 6.55
CA MET A 1 10.39 -6.39 6.17
C MET A 1 9.18 -7.13 6.74
N ILE A 2 8.47 -7.91 5.92
CA ILE A 2 7.29 -8.68 6.34
C ILE A 2 7.38 -10.11 5.80
N LYS A 3 6.96 -11.09 6.61
CA LYS A 3 6.94 -12.50 6.21
C LYS A 3 5.59 -12.88 5.60
N ILE A 4 5.59 -13.85 4.68
CA ILE A 4 4.35 -14.36 4.06
C ILE A 4 3.38 -14.92 5.11
N GLU A 5 3.87 -15.57 6.16
CA GLU A 5 3.06 -16.11 7.23
C GLU A 5 2.24 -15.00 7.94
N THR A 6 2.90 -13.87 8.24
CA THR A 6 2.24 -12.70 8.83
C THR A 6 1.15 -12.13 7.91
N ILE A 7 1.43 -12.05 6.60
CA ILE A 7 0.46 -11.59 5.60
C ILE A 7 -0.75 -12.51 5.58
N LEU A 8 -0.54 -13.82 5.58
CA LEU A 8 -1.62 -14.80 5.58
C LEU A 8 -2.48 -14.71 6.85
N ASP A 9 -1.87 -14.54 8.02
CA ASP A 9 -2.58 -14.40 9.29
C ASP A 9 -3.47 -13.16 9.29
N ILE A 10 -2.95 -12.01 8.82
CA ILE A 10 -3.69 -10.76 8.69
C ILE A 10 -4.89 -10.93 7.75
N LEU A 11 -4.66 -11.46 6.56
CA LEU A 11 -5.71 -11.60 5.54
C LEU A 11 -6.76 -12.63 5.92
N LYS A 12 -6.38 -13.73 6.58
CA LYS A 12 -7.32 -14.74 7.10
C LYS A 12 -8.17 -14.19 8.23
N LYS A 13 -7.59 -13.45 9.15
CA LYS A 13 -8.31 -12.78 10.26
C LYS A 13 -9.35 -11.79 9.75
N ASP A 14 -9.05 -11.09 8.66
CA ASP A 14 -9.92 -10.10 8.02
C ASP A 14 -10.88 -10.70 6.97
N GLN A 15 -10.87 -12.03 6.80
CA GLN A 15 -11.68 -12.75 5.80
C GLN A 15 -11.43 -12.32 4.34
N ASN A 16 -10.26 -11.75 4.08
CA ASN A 16 -9.86 -11.26 2.76
C ASN A 16 -8.97 -12.26 1.98
N PHE A 17 -8.45 -13.28 2.64
CA PHE A 17 -7.69 -14.36 2.03
C PHE A 17 -8.61 -15.31 1.24
N ARG A 18 -8.19 -15.69 0.03
CA ARG A 18 -8.83 -16.75 -0.76
C ARG A 18 -7.95 -17.99 -0.81
N GLU A 19 -6.89 -17.92 -1.59
CA GLU A 19 -5.98 -19.03 -1.86
C GLU A 19 -4.64 -18.51 -2.40
N ILE A 20 -3.63 -19.38 -2.44
CA ILE A 20 -2.40 -19.16 -3.19
C ILE A 20 -2.35 -20.16 -4.33
N ILE A 21 -2.01 -19.70 -5.52
CA ILE A 21 -1.73 -20.56 -6.67
C ILE A 21 -0.22 -20.52 -6.91
N ALA A 22 0.42 -21.70 -6.82
CA ALA A 22 1.83 -21.87 -7.08
C ALA A 22 2.04 -23.19 -7.82
N ASP A 23 2.83 -23.19 -8.88
CA ASP A 23 3.13 -24.38 -9.70
C ASP A 23 1.87 -25.13 -10.20
N GLY A 24 0.80 -24.37 -10.48
CA GLY A 24 -0.49 -24.91 -10.92
C GLY A 24 -1.30 -25.59 -9.82
N HIS A 25 -0.92 -25.46 -8.55
CA HIS A 25 -1.59 -26.04 -7.39
C HIS A 25 -2.13 -24.97 -6.46
N TYR A 26 -3.25 -25.31 -5.77
CA TYR A 26 -3.87 -24.44 -4.77
C TYR A 26 -3.27 -24.71 -3.39
N HIS A 27 -2.87 -23.65 -2.71
CA HIS A 27 -2.32 -23.71 -1.36
C HIS A 27 -3.10 -22.76 -0.43
N PHE A 28 -3.38 -23.22 0.79
CA PHE A 28 -4.02 -22.40 1.83
C PHE A 28 -3.02 -21.93 2.90
N ASN A 29 -1.77 -22.39 2.81
CA ASN A 29 -0.63 -21.96 3.60
C ASN A 29 0.59 -21.87 2.70
N TYR A 30 1.47 -20.94 3.00
CA TYR A 30 2.73 -20.73 2.30
C TYR A 30 3.79 -20.28 3.30
N GLN A 31 5.04 -20.64 3.12
CA GLN A 31 6.11 -20.36 4.08
C GLN A 31 7.42 -20.01 3.38
N GLY A 32 8.30 -19.33 4.14
CA GLY A 32 9.68 -19.10 3.73
C GLY A 32 9.91 -17.91 2.82
N LEU A 33 8.86 -17.12 2.49
CA LEU A 33 9.02 -15.87 1.76
C LEU A 33 9.06 -14.69 2.71
N THR A 34 9.95 -13.75 2.43
CA THR A 34 10.07 -12.49 3.17
C THR A 34 10.22 -11.33 2.18
N PHE A 35 9.49 -10.27 2.41
CA PHE A 35 9.46 -9.11 1.53
C PHE A 35 10.06 -7.90 2.23
N ASP A 36 11.03 -7.25 1.59
CA ASP A 36 11.67 -6.02 2.08
C ASP A 36 10.97 -4.78 1.54
N LYS A 37 10.16 -4.96 0.50
CA LYS A 37 9.43 -3.89 -0.19
C LYS A 37 7.99 -4.31 -0.44
N ILE A 38 7.12 -3.31 -0.49
CA ILE A 38 5.73 -3.43 -0.97
C ILE A 38 5.53 -2.41 -2.08
N SER A 39 4.90 -2.78 -3.19
CA SER A 39 4.71 -1.87 -4.34
C SER A 39 3.53 -2.27 -5.22
N TYR A 40 2.90 -1.30 -5.85
CA TYR A 40 1.97 -1.46 -6.96
C TYR A 40 2.52 -0.88 -8.28
N ASP A 41 3.75 -0.35 -8.26
CA ASP A 41 4.44 0.17 -9.45
C ASP A 41 5.40 -0.89 -9.99
N SER A 42 5.08 -1.46 -11.16
CA SER A 42 5.88 -2.52 -11.79
C SER A 42 7.33 -2.12 -12.11
N ARG A 43 7.61 -0.82 -12.21
CA ARG A 43 8.96 -0.30 -12.45
C ARG A 43 9.88 -0.38 -11.22
N LYS A 44 9.28 -0.57 -10.04
CA LYS A 44 9.97 -0.66 -8.74
C LYS A 44 10.04 -2.10 -8.21
N ALA A 45 9.49 -3.06 -8.95
CA ALA A 45 9.42 -4.45 -8.54
C ALA A 45 10.76 -5.18 -8.72
N ASP A 46 11.11 -6.01 -7.75
CA ASP A 46 12.26 -6.92 -7.76
C ASP A 46 11.92 -8.21 -6.99
N SER A 47 12.87 -9.14 -6.83
CA SER A 47 12.67 -10.43 -6.17
C SER A 47 12.24 -10.34 -4.69
N ARG A 48 12.46 -9.20 -4.03
CA ARG A 48 12.08 -8.99 -2.63
C ARG A 48 10.83 -8.13 -2.45
N THR A 49 10.15 -7.85 -3.55
CA THR A 49 8.96 -6.99 -3.55
C THR A 49 7.69 -7.85 -3.44
N LEU A 50 6.81 -7.54 -2.48
CA LEU A 50 5.43 -7.94 -2.53
C LEU A 50 4.69 -6.99 -3.47
N PHE A 51 4.30 -7.50 -4.63
CA PHE A 51 3.68 -6.69 -5.66
C PHE A 51 2.16 -6.78 -5.63
N PHE A 52 1.47 -5.64 -5.63
CA PHE A 52 0.02 -5.55 -5.65
C PHE A 52 -0.49 -5.21 -7.05
N VAL A 53 -1.27 -6.11 -7.62
CA VAL A 53 -1.98 -5.86 -8.86
C VAL A 53 -3.30 -5.19 -8.52
N LYS A 54 -3.45 -3.91 -8.85
CA LYS A 54 -4.65 -3.13 -8.56
C LYS A 54 -5.19 -2.37 -9.76
N GLY A 55 -6.50 -2.16 -9.75
CA GLY A 55 -7.23 -1.35 -10.75
C GLY A 55 -7.82 -2.18 -11.88
N GLU A 56 -9.04 -1.82 -12.27
CA GLU A 56 -9.83 -2.50 -13.31
C GLU A 56 -9.15 -2.52 -14.70
N HIS A 57 -8.21 -1.60 -14.93
CA HIS A 57 -7.50 -1.46 -16.19
C HIS A 57 -6.03 -1.91 -16.12
N PHE A 58 -5.67 -2.70 -15.08
CA PHE A 58 -4.31 -3.22 -14.98
C PHE A 58 -4.03 -4.16 -16.16
N LYS A 59 -2.95 -3.90 -16.88
CA LYS A 59 -2.56 -4.69 -18.04
C LYS A 59 -1.58 -5.78 -17.63
N ARG A 60 -1.83 -7.00 -18.07
CA ARG A 60 -0.95 -8.16 -17.87
C ARG A 60 0.52 -7.86 -18.28
N GLU A 61 0.73 -7.07 -19.34
CA GLU A 61 2.06 -6.66 -19.79
C GLU A 61 2.90 -5.95 -18.72
N PHE A 62 2.27 -5.25 -17.76
CA PHE A 62 3.00 -4.60 -16.65
C PHE A 62 3.51 -5.64 -15.65
N LEU A 63 2.73 -6.68 -15.40
CA LEU A 63 3.13 -7.78 -14.53
C LEU A 63 4.22 -8.62 -15.19
N GLU A 64 4.09 -8.92 -16.48
CA GLU A 64 5.12 -9.64 -17.25
C GLU A 64 6.47 -8.89 -17.24
N LYS A 65 6.46 -7.56 -17.36
CA LYS A 65 7.67 -6.74 -17.22
C LYS A 65 8.26 -6.80 -15.79
N ALA A 66 7.42 -6.81 -14.76
CA ALA A 66 7.88 -6.97 -13.39
C ALA A 66 8.48 -8.36 -13.15
N VAL A 67 7.88 -9.42 -13.70
CA VAL A 67 8.43 -10.79 -13.67
C VAL A 67 9.77 -10.86 -14.39
N ALA A 68 9.89 -10.25 -15.57
CA ALA A 68 11.15 -10.17 -16.31
C ALA A 68 12.24 -9.38 -15.54
N ALA A 69 11.85 -8.45 -14.65
CA ALA A 69 12.74 -7.72 -13.76
C ALA A 69 13.07 -8.49 -12.47
N GLY A 70 12.55 -9.72 -12.31
CA GLY A 70 12.87 -10.60 -11.19
C GLY A 70 11.79 -10.66 -10.10
N LEU A 71 10.57 -10.17 -10.34
CA LEU A 71 9.48 -10.35 -9.39
C LEU A 71 9.16 -11.85 -9.22
N GLU A 72 9.04 -12.30 -7.97
CA GLU A 72 8.82 -13.71 -7.63
C GLU A 72 7.44 -14.00 -7.03
N PHE A 73 6.68 -12.98 -6.64
CA PHE A 73 5.40 -13.16 -5.96
C PHE A 73 4.49 -11.91 -6.13
N TYR A 74 3.19 -12.13 -6.29
CA TYR A 74 2.24 -11.01 -6.35
C TYR A 74 0.91 -11.30 -5.64
N LEU A 75 0.20 -10.23 -5.29
CA LEU A 75 -1.16 -10.21 -4.77
C LEU A 75 -2.12 -9.69 -5.83
N SER A 76 -3.29 -10.32 -5.95
CA SER A 76 -4.32 -9.92 -6.90
C SER A 76 -5.72 -10.43 -6.49
N GLU A 77 -6.76 -9.89 -7.10
CA GLU A 77 -8.12 -10.45 -7.05
C GLU A 77 -8.32 -11.57 -8.08
N THR A 78 -7.46 -11.63 -9.11
CA THR A 78 -7.51 -12.63 -10.19
C THR A 78 -6.11 -13.14 -10.51
N ASP A 79 -6.01 -14.40 -10.94
CA ASP A 79 -4.75 -14.94 -11.45
C ASP A 79 -4.50 -14.44 -12.89
N PHE A 80 -3.31 -13.89 -13.10
CA PHE A 80 -2.84 -13.43 -14.41
C PHE A 80 -2.02 -14.49 -15.17
N GLU A 81 -1.80 -15.67 -14.56
CA GLU A 81 -1.09 -16.81 -15.17
C GLU A 81 0.27 -16.43 -15.76
N VAL A 82 1.08 -15.69 -15.01
CA VAL A 82 2.41 -15.21 -15.45
C VAL A 82 3.56 -16.10 -14.99
N GLY A 83 3.27 -17.30 -14.49
CA GLY A 83 4.28 -18.31 -14.17
C GLY A 83 4.99 -18.10 -12.82
N ILE A 84 4.54 -17.20 -11.98
CA ILE A 84 4.99 -17.03 -10.59
C ILE A 84 3.83 -17.18 -9.61
N PRO A 85 4.08 -17.52 -8.34
CA PRO A 85 3.03 -17.64 -7.34
C PRO A 85 2.21 -16.37 -7.15
N VAL A 86 0.89 -16.54 -7.00
CA VAL A 86 -0.06 -15.47 -6.68
C VAL A 86 -0.83 -15.76 -5.40
N LEU A 87 -0.99 -14.75 -4.57
CA LEU A 87 -1.92 -14.77 -3.46
C LEU A 87 -3.21 -14.06 -3.89
N LEU A 88 -4.31 -14.80 -3.92
CA LEU A 88 -5.62 -14.28 -4.28
C LEU A 88 -6.37 -13.77 -3.06
N VAL A 89 -6.92 -12.58 -3.19
CA VAL A 89 -7.69 -11.88 -2.16
C VAL A 89 -9.08 -11.49 -2.68
N ASN A 90 -10.00 -11.19 -1.76
CA ASN A 90 -11.36 -10.72 -2.11
C ASN A 90 -11.37 -9.24 -2.50
N ASP A 91 -10.58 -8.41 -1.80
CA ASP A 91 -10.46 -6.95 -2.01
C ASP A 91 -8.99 -6.56 -1.91
N ILE A 92 -8.43 -6.17 -3.05
CA ILE A 92 -7.02 -5.77 -3.15
C ILE A 92 -6.73 -4.47 -2.41
N LYS A 93 -7.67 -3.52 -2.38
CA LYS A 93 -7.46 -2.23 -1.68
C LYS A 93 -7.43 -2.42 -0.17
N GLN A 94 -8.31 -3.27 0.35
CA GLN A 94 -8.31 -3.67 1.75
C GLN A 94 -7.01 -4.42 2.12
N ALA A 95 -6.59 -5.40 1.30
CA ALA A 95 -5.34 -6.12 1.47
C ALA A 95 -4.13 -5.17 1.49
N MET A 96 -4.05 -4.23 0.54
CA MET A 96 -3.01 -3.19 0.50
C MET A 96 -2.94 -2.39 1.79
N SER A 97 -4.10 -1.98 2.32
CA SER A 97 -4.16 -1.18 3.54
C SER A 97 -3.69 -1.95 4.78
N LEU A 98 -4.17 -3.17 4.96
CA LEU A 98 -3.81 -4.03 6.10
C LEU A 98 -2.32 -4.41 6.09
N ILE A 99 -1.80 -4.78 4.93
CA ILE A 99 -0.40 -5.17 4.78
C ILE A 99 0.52 -3.96 4.94
N ALA A 100 0.16 -2.78 4.39
CA ALA A 100 0.94 -1.57 4.56
C ALA A 100 1.02 -1.13 6.02
N MET A 101 -0.10 -1.18 6.74
CA MET A 101 -0.18 -0.89 8.17
C MET A 101 0.83 -1.71 8.98
N GLU A 102 0.83 -3.03 8.78
CA GLU A 102 1.77 -3.95 9.44
C GLU A 102 3.22 -3.73 8.97
N PHE A 103 3.43 -3.59 7.65
CA PHE A 103 4.76 -3.41 7.06
C PHE A 103 5.49 -2.19 7.60
N TYR A 104 4.78 -1.08 7.80
CA TYR A 104 5.31 0.18 8.34
C TYR A 104 5.24 0.29 9.86
N GLY A 105 4.81 -0.76 10.57
CA GLY A 105 4.83 -0.84 12.04
C GLY A 105 3.81 0.06 12.72
N HIS A 106 2.60 0.09 12.19
CA HIS A 106 1.43 0.79 12.74
C HIS A 106 1.68 2.29 13.01
N PRO A 107 2.09 3.08 12.00
CA PRO A 107 2.36 4.50 12.20
C PRO A 107 1.11 5.28 12.62
N GLU A 108 -0.09 4.85 12.24
CA GLU A 108 -1.37 5.45 12.64
C GLU A 108 -1.60 5.47 14.15
N GLN A 109 -0.98 4.54 14.90
CA GLN A 109 -1.09 4.48 16.37
C GLN A 109 -0.16 5.51 17.05
N LYS A 110 0.82 6.02 16.34
CA LYS A 110 1.83 6.97 16.85
C LYS A 110 1.49 8.43 16.54
N LEU A 111 0.53 8.66 15.66
CA LEU A 111 0.15 9.96 15.14
C LEU A 111 -1.25 10.39 15.59
N LYS A 112 -1.48 11.68 15.71
CA LYS A 112 -2.83 12.25 15.83
C LYS A 112 -3.31 12.65 14.45
N LEU A 113 -4.27 11.93 13.91
CA LEU A 113 -4.78 12.12 12.56
C LEU A 113 -6.01 13.02 12.58
N LEU A 114 -6.01 14.04 11.71
CA LEU A 114 -7.16 14.88 11.40
C LEU A 114 -7.52 14.72 9.94
N ALA A 115 -8.75 14.35 9.63
CA ALA A 115 -9.23 14.20 8.27
C ALA A 115 -10.41 15.14 7.99
N PHE A 116 -10.39 15.74 6.79
CA PHE A 116 -11.43 16.64 6.31
C PHE A 116 -12.12 16.03 5.09
N THR A 117 -13.43 15.80 5.20
CA THR A 117 -14.27 15.34 4.09
C THR A 117 -15.35 16.35 3.75
N GLY A 118 -15.86 16.30 2.53
CA GLY A 118 -16.94 17.19 2.06
C GLY A 118 -16.78 17.56 0.59
N THR A 119 -17.80 18.16 0.01
CA THR A 119 -17.81 18.59 -1.40
C THR A 119 -16.92 19.81 -1.65
N LYS A 120 -16.82 20.71 -0.67
CA LYS A 120 -16.02 21.95 -0.73
C LYS A 120 -15.29 22.18 0.61
N GLY A 121 -14.25 23.02 0.60
CA GLY A 121 -13.57 23.49 1.80
C GLY A 121 -12.53 22.54 2.41
N LYS A 122 -12.41 21.28 1.97
CA LYS A 122 -11.45 20.29 2.52
C LYS A 122 -10.03 20.83 2.60
N THR A 123 -9.50 21.27 1.47
CA THR A 123 -8.13 21.80 1.37
C THR A 123 -7.97 23.05 2.25
N THR A 124 -8.91 23.97 2.20
CA THR A 124 -8.88 25.21 3.02
C THR A 124 -8.85 24.87 4.51
N SER A 125 -9.74 23.98 4.97
CA SER A 125 -9.79 23.56 6.37
C SER A 125 -8.50 22.85 6.81
N ALA A 126 -7.93 22.01 5.96
CA ALA A 126 -6.66 21.33 6.24
C ALA A 126 -5.51 22.35 6.40
N TYR A 127 -5.40 23.36 5.53
CA TYR A 127 -4.40 24.41 5.66
C TYR A 127 -4.60 25.29 6.88
N PHE A 128 -5.84 25.63 7.25
CA PHE A 128 -6.11 26.37 8.49
C PHE A 128 -5.68 25.55 9.72
N ALA A 129 -6.08 24.29 9.80
CA ALA A 129 -5.68 23.41 10.90
C ALA A 129 -4.15 23.27 10.98
N PHE A 130 -3.49 23.06 9.82
CA PHE A 130 -2.04 22.96 9.73
C PHE A 130 -1.36 24.23 10.28
N ASN A 131 -1.78 25.43 9.86
CA ASN A 131 -1.17 26.69 10.32
C ASN A 131 -1.39 26.96 11.81
N ILE A 132 -2.52 26.56 12.35
CA ILE A 132 -2.79 26.66 13.81
C ILE A 132 -1.88 25.68 14.57
N LEU A 133 -1.82 24.43 14.13
CA LEU A 133 -1.03 23.38 14.80
C LEU A 133 0.48 23.66 14.70
N LYS A 134 0.95 24.28 13.63
CA LYS A 134 2.37 24.62 13.45
C LYS A 134 2.92 25.57 14.53
N GLN A 135 2.05 26.29 15.26
CA GLN A 135 2.48 27.18 16.34
C GLN A 135 3.01 26.43 17.57
N SER A 136 2.59 25.17 17.78
CA SER A 136 2.93 24.39 18.97
C SER A 136 3.30 22.91 18.71
N HIS A 137 3.15 22.46 17.46
CA HIS A 137 3.42 21.08 17.05
C HIS A 137 4.22 21.07 15.74
N LYS A 138 4.65 19.88 15.32
CA LYS A 138 5.24 19.62 13.99
C LYS A 138 4.21 18.86 13.14
N PRO A 139 3.24 19.54 12.53
CA PRO A 139 2.23 18.88 11.73
C PRO A 139 2.75 18.53 10.34
N ALA A 140 2.39 17.36 9.85
CA ALA A 140 2.40 17.02 8.43
C ALA A 140 1.07 17.46 7.78
N LEU A 141 1.09 17.74 6.49
CA LEU A 141 -0.10 18.06 5.69
C LEU A 141 -0.10 17.24 4.42
N LEU A 142 -1.15 16.46 4.21
CA LEU A 142 -1.45 15.78 2.95
C LEU A 142 -2.69 16.43 2.34
N SER A 143 -2.55 17.08 1.20
CA SER A 143 -3.66 17.77 0.53
C SER A 143 -3.60 17.56 -0.98
N THR A 144 -4.65 17.97 -1.68
CA THR A 144 -4.74 17.90 -3.16
C THR A 144 -3.65 18.74 -3.85
N MET A 145 -3.24 19.84 -3.24
CA MET A 145 -2.28 20.78 -3.86
C MET A 145 -0.84 20.42 -3.54
N ASN A 146 -0.54 20.33 -2.25
CA ASN A 146 0.82 20.06 -1.76
C ASN A 146 0.78 19.14 -0.55
N THR A 147 1.90 18.44 -0.35
CA THR A 147 2.19 17.61 0.82
C THR A 147 3.44 18.15 1.50
N THR A 148 3.46 18.12 2.83
CA THR A 148 4.66 18.32 3.64
C THR A 148 4.65 17.31 4.79
N LEU A 149 5.77 16.66 5.06
CA LEU A 149 5.91 15.68 6.14
C LEU A 149 6.63 16.27 7.35
N ASP A 150 7.45 17.29 7.14
CA ASP A 150 8.22 18.01 8.17
C ASP A 150 7.60 19.35 8.59
N GLY A 151 6.53 19.78 7.91
CA GLY A 151 5.89 21.06 8.11
C GLY A 151 6.61 22.25 7.45
N GLU A 152 7.71 22.03 6.75
CA GLU A 152 8.55 23.08 6.14
C GLU A 152 8.73 22.88 4.64
N THR A 153 9.14 21.68 4.22
CA THR A 153 9.39 21.34 2.81
C THR A 153 8.11 20.90 2.15
N PHE A 154 7.66 21.64 1.14
CA PHE A 154 6.45 21.32 0.38
C PHE A 154 6.78 20.71 -0.97
N PHE A 155 6.09 19.64 -1.32
CA PHE A 155 6.13 19.03 -2.66
C PHE A 155 4.73 18.86 -3.22
N LYS A 156 4.64 18.84 -4.54
CA LYS A 156 3.36 18.74 -5.25
C LYS A 156 2.74 17.37 -5.02
N SER A 157 1.48 17.34 -4.62
CA SER A 157 0.70 16.10 -4.50
C SER A 157 0.33 15.56 -5.87
N THR A 158 0.39 14.25 -6.03
CA THR A 158 0.00 13.56 -7.26
C THR A 158 -1.47 13.16 -7.27
N LEU A 159 -2.07 13.00 -6.09
CA LEU A 159 -3.46 12.54 -5.90
C LEU A 159 -4.14 13.37 -4.82
N THR A 160 -5.48 13.44 -4.89
CA THR A 160 -6.31 14.07 -3.84
C THR A 160 -6.23 13.29 -2.51
N ALA A 161 -6.17 11.97 -2.62
CA ALA A 161 -5.87 11.06 -1.52
C ALA A 161 -4.82 10.07 -2.02
N PRO A 162 -3.70 9.87 -1.30
CA PRO A 162 -2.71 8.89 -1.67
C PRO A 162 -3.28 7.46 -1.57
N GLU A 163 -2.69 6.54 -2.30
CA GLU A 163 -2.95 5.12 -2.11
C GLU A 163 -2.50 4.69 -0.72
N SER A 164 -3.08 3.61 -0.18
CA SER A 164 -2.78 3.18 1.18
C SER A 164 -1.30 2.88 1.41
N LEU A 165 -0.60 2.28 0.42
CA LEU A 165 0.84 2.05 0.53
C LEU A 165 1.61 3.34 0.71
N ASP A 166 1.34 4.34 -0.15
CA ASP A 166 2.00 5.64 -0.11
C ASP A 166 1.63 6.41 1.18
N LEU A 167 0.38 6.29 1.62
CA LEU A 167 -0.09 6.94 2.85
C LEU A 167 0.66 6.40 4.08
N PHE A 168 0.72 5.09 4.26
CA PHE A 168 1.42 4.48 5.40
C PHE A 168 2.93 4.70 5.34
N GLU A 169 3.52 4.74 4.13
CA GLU A 169 4.93 5.13 3.96
C GLU A 169 5.17 6.56 4.45
N MET A 170 4.34 7.52 4.03
CA MET A 170 4.43 8.92 4.47
C MET A 170 4.18 9.07 5.98
N MET A 171 3.28 8.28 6.56
CA MET A 171 3.01 8.30 8.01
C MET A 171 4.16 7.72 8.83
N ALA A 172 5.01 6.87 8.25
CA ALA A 172 6.15 6.23 8.92
C ALA A 172 7.44 7.08 8.89
N GLN A 173 7.48 8.13 8.07
CA GLN A 173 8.59 9.10 7.97
C GLN A 173 8.52 10.15 9.09
#